data_2b7c638f8266fa811c81efc6920a7fe4
#
_entry.id   2b7c638f8266fa811c81efc6920a7fe4
#
_cell.length_a   1.000
_cell.length_b   1.000
_cell.length_c   1.000
_cell.angle_alpha   90.00
_cell.angle_beta   90.00
_cell.angle_gamma   90.00
#
_symmetry.space_group_name_H-M   'P 1'
#
loop_
_entity.id
_entity.type
_entity.pdbx_description
1 polymer ?
#
loop_
_entity_poly.entity_id
_entity_poly.type
_entity_poly.pdbx_seq_one_letter_code
_entity_poly.pdbx_strand_id
1 'polypeptide(L)'
;STKNYKKRLIQLGESPSRVYHVGAICNDNINNIKKFSKKRLEKDIGFKFKKRNIIVTLHPETTGGQFTEKKIKIFFKTLSKLKNVGIIATYPNIDAGNQLILKYLEKFAKENNNVKIIKSLGAQNYLKSLKICDGIIGNSSSGLLESPLLKKGSINVGLRQKGRDTCGSVIDTDFDSKKIYKALKKIFSKKFKNNCKKVKSPYIGKNVSHKIYKIIKSQKVQKLRNDKVFYDLR
;
A
#
# COMPACT_ATOMS: atom_id res chain seq x y z
N SER A 1 14.59 -0.55 4.03
CA SER A 1 13.64 0.57 4.05
C SER A 1 13.24 1.00 5.46
N THR A 2 13.25 0.10 6.47
CA THR A 2 13.03 0.45 7.88
C THR A 2 14.23 0.07 8.76
N LYS A 3 14.29 0.64 9.97
CA LYS A 3 15.34 0.29 10.95
C LYS A 3 15.26 -1.19 11.35
N ASN A 4 14.04 -1.73 11.48
CA ASN A 4 13.84 -3.14 11.84
C ASN A 4 14.36 -4.08 10.74
N TYR A 5 14.14 -3.74 9.47
CA TYR A 5 14.68 -4.55 8.36
C TYR A 5 16.20 -4.52 8.29
N LYS A 6 16.83 -3.38 8.63
CA LYS A 6 18.29 -3.33 8.81
C LYS A 6 18.74 -4.32 9.88
N LYS A 7 18.11 -4.30 11.07
CA LYS A 7 18.43 -5.23 12.16
C LYS A 7 18.26 -6.69 11.74
N ARG A 8 17.14 -7.02 11.08
CA ARG A 8 16.87 -8.38 10.60
C ARG A 8 17.91 -8.87 9.59
N LEU A 9 18.37 -8.02 8.66
CA LEU A 9 19.43 -8.37 7.72
C LEU A 9 20.74 -8.67 8.44
N ILE A 10 21.10 -7.91 9.47
CA ILE A 10 22.27 -8.18 10.30
C ILE A 10 22.10 -9.51 11.05
N GLN A 11 20.94 -9.80 11.61
CA GLN A 11 20.65 -11.10 12.23
C GLN A 11 20.75 -12.27 11.25
N LEU A 12 20.54 -12.03 9.96
CA LEU A 12 20.71 -13.01 8.89
C LEU A 12 22.16 -13.11 8.38
N GLY A 13 23.13 -12.56 9.11
CA GLY A 13 24.55 -12.67 8.80
C GLY A 13 25.09 -11.60 7.85
N GLU A 14 24.36 -10.52 7.60
CA GLU A 14 24.87 -9.38 6.84
C GLU A 14 25.71 -8.46 7.71
N SER A 15 26.94 -8.15 7.29
CA SER A 15 27.78 -7.19 8.02
C SER A 15 27.10 -5.83 8.16
N PRO A 16 27.07 -5.22 9.38
CA PRO A 16 26.50 -3.90 9.62
C PRO A 16 27.03 -2.81 8.70
N SER A 17 28.28 -2.95 8.25
CA SER A 17 28.95 -2.01 7.33
C SER A 17 28.39 -2.05 5.91
N ARG A 18 27.70 -3.14 5.54
CA ARG A 18 27.11 -3.37 4.20
C ARG A 18 25.62 -3.07 4.16
N VAL A 19 24.96 -2.89 5.32
CA VAL A 19 23.49 -2.68 5.41
C VAL A 19 23.16 -1.23 5.70
N TYR A 20 22.56 -0.56 4.73
CA TYR A 20 22.21 0.86 4.80
C TYR A 20 20.70 1.06 5.02
N HIS A 21 20.34 1.92 5.96
CA HIS A 21 18.95 2.36 6.18
C HIS A 21 18.75 3.75 5.58
N VAL A 22 18.01 3.83 4.47
CA VAL A 22 17.78 5.09 3.72
C VAL A 22 16.31 5.51 3.70
N GLY A 23 15.40 4.67 4.17
CA GLY A 23 13.95 4.83 4.03
C GLY A 23 13.41 4.10 2.79
N ALA A 24 12.11 4.22 2.53
CA ALA A 24 11.48 3.64 1.36
C ALA A 24 11.52 4.62 0.18
N ILE A 25 11.81 4.12 -1.03
CA ILE A 25 11.96 4.94 -2.25
C ILE A 25 10.67 5.69 -2.64
N CYS A 26 9.51 5.17 -2.26
CA CYS A 26 8.23 5.84 -2.48
C CYS A 26 8.12 7.24 -1.84
N ASN A 27 8.98 7.57 -0.85
CA ASN A 27 9.05 8.92 -0.31
C ASN A 27 9.39 9.96 -1.38
N ASP A 28 10.32 9.65 -2.28
CA ASP A 28 10.72 10.58 -3.33
C ASP A 28 9.59 10.77 -4.35
N ASN A 29 8.86 9.69 -4.70
CA ASN A 29 7.68 9.79 -5.55
C ASN A 29 6.58 10.66 -4.93
N ILE A 30 6.38 10.55 -3.62
CA ILE A 30 5.39 11.35 -2.87
C ILE A 30 5.81 12.83 -2.83
N ASN A 31 7.09 13.10 -2.57
CA ASN A 31 7.63 14.46 -2.54
C ASN A 31 7.61 15.13 -3.92
N ASN A 32 7.73 14.32 -4.98
CA ASN A 32 7.71 14.77 -6.38
C ASN A 32 6.29 14.79 -6.99
N ILE A 33 5.23 14.69 -6.19
CA ILE A 33 3.87 14.87 -6.70
C ILE A 33 3.72 16.31 -7.22
N LYS A 34 3.58 16.45 -8.54
CA LYS A 34 3.34 17.75 -9.19
C LYS A 34 2.02 18.35 -8.70
N LYS A 35 1.95 19.68 -8.63
CA LYS A 35 0.69 20.40 -8.36
C LYS A 35 -0.39 19.92 -9.33
N PHE A 36 -1.59 19.70 -8.85
CA PHE A 36 -2.72 19.22 -9.65
C PHE A 36 -4.03 19.78 -9.12
N SER A 37 -4.99 19.93 -10.02
CA SER A 37 -6.37 20.20 -9.66
C SER A 37 -7.17 18.89 -9.60
N LYS A 38 -8.13 18.83 -8.70
CA LYS A 38 -9.05 17.69 -8.61
C LYS A 38 -9.77 17.46 -9.95
N LYS A 39 -10.28 18.55 -10.59
CA LYS A 39 -11.00 18.51 -11.87
C LYS A 39 -10.15 17.90 -13.00
N ARG A 40 -8.86 18.27 -13.09
CA ARG A 40 -7.95 17.71 -14.07
C ARG A 40 -7.72 16.22 -13.83
N LEU A 41 -7.47 15.82 -12.56
CA LEU A 41 -7.30 14.41 -12.22
C LEU A 41 -8.54 13.58 -12.54
N GLU A 42 -9.74 14.10 -12.23
CA GLU A 42 -11.02 13.43 -12.58
C GLU A 42 -11.14 13.16 -14.09
N LYS A 43 -10.71 14.12 -14.93
CA LYS A 43 -10.65 13.95 -16.39
C LYS A 43 -9.64 12.89 -16.79
N ASP A 44 -8.42 12.97 -16.22
CA ASP A 44 -7.30 12.09 -16.58
C ASP A 44 -7.57 10.61 -16.25
N ILE A 45 -8.30 10.33 -15.14
CA ILE A 45 -8.62 8.97 -14.70
C ILE A 45 -10.04 8.51 -15.06
N GLY A 46 -10.86 9.40 -15.64
CA GLY A 46 -12.27 9.12 -15.98
C GLY A 46 -13.14 8.78 -14.77
N PHE A 47 -12.87 9.40 -13.60
CA PHE A 47 -13.59 9.13 -12.36
C PHE A 47 -13.92 10.41 -11.60
N LYS A 48 -15.20 10.62 -11.28
CA LYS A 48 -15.68 11.77 -10.50
C LYS A 48 -15.67 11.46 -9.01
N PHE A 49 -14.83 12.15 -8.24
CA PHE A 49 -14.74 11.94 -6.80
C PHE A 49 -16.01 12.38 -6.07
N LYS A 50 -16.52 11.51 -5.19
CA LYS A 50 -17.63 11.78 -4.28
C LYS A 50 -17.15 12.48 -3.00
N LYS A 51 -18.05 12.67 -2.03
CA LYS A 51 -17.72 13.20 -0.69
C LYS A 51 -16.78 12.27 0.09
N ARG A 52 -16.93 10.94 -0.09
CA ARG A 52 -16.03 9.90 0.45
C ARG A 52 -15.54 9.04 -0.69
N ASN A 53 -14.26 8.72 -0.64
CA ASN A 53 -13.64 7.91 -1.70
C ASN A 53 -12.61 6.95 -1.10
N ILE A 54 -12.46 5.77 -1.70
CA ILE A 54 -11.49 4.78 -1.28
C ILE A 54 -10.85 4.11 -2.50
N ILE A 55 -9.56 3.79 -2.40
CA ILE A 55 -8.88 2.94 -3.38
C ILE A 55 -8.99 1.49 -2.92
N VAL A 56 -9.25 0.59 -3.86
CA VAL A 56 -9.36 -0.86 -3.62
C VAL A 56 -8.33 -1.57 -4.47
N THR A 57 -7.47 -2.36 -3.83
CA THR A 57 -6.49 -3.22 -4.51
C THR A 57 -6.36 -4.54 -3.77
N LEU A 58 -6.80 -5.61 -4.40
CA LEU A 58 -6.71 -6.96 -3.86
C LEU A 58 -5.79 -7.79 -4.75
N HIS A 59 -4.78 -8.43 -4.15
CA HIS A 59 -3.87 -9.35 -4.83
C HIS A 59 -4.08 -10.78 -4.34
N PRO A 60 -3.72 -11.80 -5.12
CA PRO A 60 -3.65 -13.16 -4.61
C PRO A 60 -2.71 -13.26 -3.41
N GLU A 61 -3.05 -14.14 -2.48
CA GLU A 61 -2.15 -14.54 -1.38
C GLU A 61 -1.46 -15.83 -1.79
N THR A 62 -0.17 -15.76 -2.12
CA THR A 62 0.63 -16.90 -2.58
C THR A 62 1.26 -17.67 -1.42
N THR A 63 1.25 -17.11 -0.22
CA THR A 63 1.83 -17.71 0.99
C THR A 63 0.87 -17.63 2.18
N GLY A 64 0.92 -18.63 3.07
CA GLY A 64 0.29 -18.53 4.40
C GLY A 64 -1.19 -18.84 4.49
N GLY A 65 -1.79 -19.47 3.51
CA GLY A 65 -3.17 -19.93 3.62
C GLY A 65 -3.91 -20.01 2.29
N GLN A 66 -4.99 -20.75 2.27
CA GLN A 66 -5.83 -20.87 1.09
C GLN A 66 -6.53 -19.53 0.80
N PHE A 67 -6.05 -18.81 -0.22
CA PHE A 67 -6.76 -17.68 -0.78
C PHE A 67 -7.94 -18.19 -1.61
N THR A 68 -9.08 -18.36 -0.96
CA THR A 68 -10.25 -19.03 -1.52
C THR A 68 -11.19 -18.05 -2.20
N GLU A 69 -11.97 -18.57 -3.13
CA GLU A 69 -13.08 -17.84 -3.77
C GLU A 69 -14.06 -17.25 -2.73
N LYS A 70 -14.30 -17.97 -1.63
CA LYS A 70 -15.14 -17.52 -0.51
C LYS A 70 -14.63 -16.19 0.09
N LYS A 71 -13.32 -16.06 0.29
CA LYS A 71 -12.69 -14.83 0.80
C LYS A 71 -12.89 -13.66 -0.16
N ILE A 72 -12.71 -13.87 -1.46
CA ILE A 72 -12.93 -12.86 -2.50
C ILE A 72 -14.39 -12.42 -2.54
N LYS A 73 -15.33 -13.37 -2.49
CA LYS A 73 -16.79 -13.08 -2.42
C LYS A 73 -17.14 -12.23 -1.21
N ILE A 74 -16.63 -12.59 -0.02
CA ILE A 74 -16.86 -11.83 1.22
C ILE A 74 -16.36 -10.39 1.07
N PHE A 75 -15.16 -10.21 0.52
CA PHE A 75 -14.54 -8.90 0.33
C PHE A 75 -15.40 -8.00 -0.55
N PHE A 76 -15.69 -8.40 -1.80
CA PHE A 76 -16.47 -7.58 -2.74
C PHE A 76 -17.93 -7.39 -2.31
N LYS A 77 -18.58 -8.44 -1.76
CA LYS A 77 -19.93 -8.33 -1.20
C LYS A 77 -20.00 -7.33 -0.04
N THR A 78 -18.93 -7.22 0.75
CA THR A 78 -18.87 -6.22 1.84
C THR A 78 -18.72 -4.82 1.29
N LEU A 79 -17.89 -4.63 0.25
CA LEU A 79 -17.71 -3.33 -0.41
C LEU A 79 -18.98 -2.87 -1.15
N SER A 80 -19.80 -3.77 -1.69
CA SER A 80 -21.08 -3.43 -2.36
C SER A 80 -22.09 -2.73 -1.44
N LYS A 81 -21.89 -2.80 -0.11
CA LYS A 81 -22.70 -2.06 0.87
C LYS A 81 -22.38 -0.55 0.90
N LEU A 82 -21.30 -0.10 0.25
CA LEU A 82 -20.85 1.30 0.27
C LEU A 82 -21.48 2.12 -0.87
N LYS A 83 -22.80 2.39 -0.82
CA LYS A 83 -23.50 3.06 -1.92
C LYS A 83 -23.08 4.53 -2.15
N ASN A 84 -22.73 5.27 -1.09
CA ASN A 84 -22.39 6.70 -1.15
C ASN A 84 -20.87 6.98 -1.12
N VAL A 85 -20.04 5.96 -1.42
CA VAL A 85 -18.59 6.07 -1.45
C VAL A 85 -18.11 5.87 -2.88
N GLY A 86 -17.28 6.76 -3.39
CA GLY A 86 -16.59 6.56 -4.66
C GLY A 86 -15.49 5.52 -4.50
N ILE A 87 -15.43 4.55 -5.38
CA ILE A 87 -14.47 3.44 -5.32
C ILE A 87 -13.64 3.42 -6.59
N ILE A 88 -12.34 3.61 -6.45
CA ILE A 88 -11.37 3.38 -7.50
C ILE A 88 -10.75 2.01 -7.24
N ALA A 89 -10.98 1.06 -8.12
CA ALA A 89 -10.47 -0.29 -8.00
C ALA A 89 -9.36 -0.54 -9.03
N THR A 90 -8.21 -1.02 -8.59
CA THR A 90 -7.09 -1.34 -9.48
C THR A 90 -6.98 -2.84 -9.70
N TYR A 91 -6.37 -3.24 -10.81
CA TYR A 91 -6.13 -4.65 -11.11
C TYR A 91 -5.15 -5.28 -10.09
N PRO A 92 -5.30 -6.58 -9.82
CA PRO A 92 -4.28 -7.35 -9.09
C PRO A 92 -2.97 -7.44 -9.89
N ASN A 93 -1.90 -7.85 -9.22
CA ASN A 93 -0.68 -8.30 -9.90
C ASN A 93 -0.94 -9.56 -10.74
N ILE A 94 -0.01 -9.91 -11.63
CA ILE A 94 -0.06 -11.09 -12.52
C ILE A 94 0.33 -12.38 -11.77
N ASP A 95 0.09 -12.44 -10.45
CA ASP A 95 0.36 -13.63 -9.65
C ASP A 95 -0.69 -14.73 -9.90
N ALA A 96 -0.35 -15.98 -9.58
CA ALA A 96 -1.28 -17.11 -9.69
C ALA A 96 -2.57 -16.83 -8.90
N GLY A 97 -3.74 -17.09 -9.53
CA GLY A 97 -5.05 -16.81 -8.93
C GLY A 97 -5.60 -15.40 -9.21
N ASN A 98 -4.91 -14.55 -9.96
CA ASN A 98 -5.38 -13.20 -10.29
C ASN A 98 -6.66 -13.19 -11.14
N GLN A 99 -6.84 -14.17 -12.03
CA GLN A 99 -8.03 -14.29 -12.89
C GLN A 99 -9.33 -14.39 -12.08
N LEU A 100 -9.27 -15.11 -10.96
CA LEU A 100 -10.42 -15.23 -10.07
C LEU A 100 -10.78 -13.88 -9.44
N ILE A 101 -9.77 -13.11 -9.02
CA ILE A 101 -9.99 -11.75 -8.48
C ILE A 101 -10.56 -10.84 -9.56
N LEU A 102 -10.03 -10.88 -10.79
CA LEU A 102 -10.52 -10.09 -11.93
C LEU A 102 -12.00 -10.37 -12.21
N LYS A 103 -12.39 -11.64 -12.27
CA LYS A 103 -13.79 -12.05 -12.45
C LYS A 103 -14.73 -11.39 -11.43
N TYR A 104 -14.35 -11.42 -10.13
CA TYR A 104 -15.16 -10.82 -9.07
C TYR A 104 -15.08 -9.29 -9.05
N LEU A 105 -13.95 -8.71 -9.40
CA LEU A 105 -13.77 -7.28 -9.52
C LEU A 105 -14.65 -6.69 -10.63
N GLU A 106 -14.67 -7.33 -11.80
CA GLU A 106 -15.49 -6.91 -12.95
C GLU A 106 -16.98 -7.04 -12.63
N LYS A 107 -17.39 -8.16 -12.03
CA LYS A 107 -18.77 -8.34 -11.55
C LYS A 107 -19.14 -7.23 -10.55
N PHE A 108 -18.28 -6.96 -9.56
CA PHE A 108 -18.49 -5.92 -8.56
C PHE A 108 -18.68 -4.54 -9.20
N ALA A 109 -17.86 -4.18 -10.18
CA ALA A 109 -17.97 -2.91 -10.87
C ALA A 109 -19.22 -2.81 -11.76
N LYS A 110 -19.62 -3.90 -12.42
CA LYS A 110 -20.85 -3.95 -13.22
C LYS A 110 -22.11 -3.75 -12.37
N GLU A 111 -22.10 -4.27 -11.15
CA GLU A 111 -23.24 -4.21 -10.23
C GLU A 111 -23.30 -2.92 -9.38
N ASN A 112 -22.27 -2.07 -9.44
CA ASN A 112 -22.14 -0.90 -8.58
C ASN A 112 -21.64 0.32 -9.35
N ASN A 113 -22.53 1.26 -9.68
CA ASN A 113 -22.24 2.48 -10.45
C ASN A 113 -21.30 3.50 -9.77
N ASN A 114 -20.98 3.29 -8.50
CA ASN A 114 -20.01 4.08 -7.74
C ASN A 114 -18.58 3.51 -7.79
N VAL A 115 -18.36 2.47 -8.58
CA VAL A 115 -17.08 1.78 -8.76
C VAL A 115 -16.52 2.05 -10.15
N LYS A 116 -15.26 2.45 -10.22
CA LYS A 116 -14.51 2.53 -11.47
C LYS A 116 -13.30 1.62 -11.38
N ILE A 117 -13.19 0.70 -12.31
CA ILE A 117 -11.97 -0.09 -12.51
C ILE A 117 -11.01 0.71 -13.37
N ILE A 118 -9.76 0.78 -12.93
CA ILE A 118 -8.66 1.37 -13.68
C ILE A 118 -7.50 0.37 -13.61
N LYS A 119 -7.12 -0.22 -14.74
CA LYS A 119 -6.05 -1.26 -14.80
C LYS A 119 -4.79 -0.79 -14.12
N SER A 120 -4.31 0.40 -14.49
CA SER A 120 -3.18 1.09 -13.87
C SER A 120 -3.40 2.59 -13.91
N LEU A 121 -3.23 3.25 -12.78
CA LEU A 121 -3.26 4.72 -12.68
C LEU A 121 -1.90 5.35 -13.04
N GLY A 122 -0.85 4.54 -13.14
CA GLY A 122 0.51 5.05 -13.13
C GLY A 122 0.87 5.71 -11.78
N ALA A 123 2.14 5.89 -11.51
CA ALA A 123 2.62 6.36 -10.20
C ALA A 123 2.03 7.71 -9.78
N GLN A 124 2.01 8.69 -10.69
CA GLN A 124 1.57 10.05 -10.37
C GLN A 124 0.06 10.13 -10.09
N ASN A 125 -0.77 9.58 -10.98
CA ASN A 125 -2.24 9.64 -10.79
C ASN A 125 -2.70 8.76 -9.62
N TYR A 126 -2.00 7.65 -9.36
CA TYR A 126 -2.24 6.83 -8.17
C TYR A 126 -2.02 7.63 -6.87
N LEU A 127 -0.87 8.27 -6.72
CA LEU A 127 -0.55 9.06 -5.54
C LEU A 127 -1.46 10.28 -5.38
N LYS A 128 -1.79 10.96 -6.50
CA LYS A 128 -2.76 12.06 -6.50
C LYS A 128 -4.15 11.58 -6.06
N SER A 129 -4.61 10.44 -6.58
CA SER A 129 -5.89 9.84 -6.19
C SER A 129 -5.91 9.46 -4.71
N LEU A 130 -4.84 8.83 -4.21
CA LEU A 130 -4.71 8.48 -2.80
C LEU A 130 -4.69 9.74 -1.90
N LYS A 131 -4.12 10.84 -2.38
CA LYS A 131 -4.13 12.12 -1.67
C LYS A 131 -5.54 12.73 -1.53
N ILE A 132 -6.43 12.48 -2.50
CA ILE A 132 -7.84 12.90 -2.45
C ILE A 132 -8.69 11.90 -1.64
N CYS A 133 -8.47 10.59 -1.84
CA CYS A 133 -9.23 9.54 -1.17
C CYS A 133 -9.08 9.59 0.36
N ASP A 134 -10.05 9.00 1.05
CA ASP A 134 -10.02 8.84 2.51
C ASP A 134 -8.99 7.79 2.94
N GLY A 135 -8.68 6.85 2.07
CA GLY A 135 -7.69 5.81 2.30
C GLY A 135 -7.73 4.69 1.25
N ILE A 136 -7.15 3.56 1.61
CA ILE A 136 -7.06 2.36 0.78
C ILE A 136 -7.56 1.14 1.55
N ILE A 137 -8.15 0.18 0.83
CA ILE A 137 -8.51 -1.14 1.37
C ILE A 137 -8.04 -2.26 0.42
N GLY A 138 -7.56 -3.34 0.99
CA GLY A 138 -7.08 -4.55 0.31
C GLY A 138 -5.82 -5.08 0.97
N ASN A 139 -4.97 -5.73 0.17
CA ASN A 139 -3.72 -6.31 0.67
C ASN A 139 -2.49 -5.82 -0.10
N SER A 140 -2.59 -4.66 -0.73
CA SER A 140 -1.46 -4.01 -1.41
C SER A 140 -0.46 -3.44 -0.39
N SER A 141 0.84 -3.54 -0.69
CA SER A 141 1.89 -2.90 0.11
C SER A 141 1.75 -1.37 0.17
N SER A 142 1.07 -0.77 -0.79
CA SER A 142 0.78 0.67 -0.77
C SER A 142 -0.01 1.11 0.47
N GLY A 143 -0.84 0.21 1.03
CA GLY A 143 -1.54 0.44 2.30
C GLY A 143 -0.61 0.62 3.49
N LEU A 144 0.60 0.06 3.45
CA LEU A 144 1.59 0.15 4.52
C LEU A 144 2.65 1.23 4.25
N LEU A 145 2.99 1.45 2.98
CA LEU A 145 4.05 2.37 2.58
C LEU A 145 3.51 3.76 2.24
N GLU A 146 2.79 3.90 1.12
CA GLU A 146 2.37 5.20 0.58
C GLU A 146 1.24 5.84 1.40
N SER A 147 0.25 5.05 1.79
CA SER A 147 -0.93 5.56 2.50
C SER A 147 -0.57 6.27 3.82
N PRO A 148 0.24 5.70 4.72
CA PRO A 148 0.69 6.37 5.93
C PRO A 148 1.58 7.59 5.68
N LEU A 149 2.43 7.56 4.64
CA LEU A 149 3.27 8.69 4.26
C LEU A 149 2.43 9.88 3.77
N LEU A 150 1.31 9.60 3.09
CA LEU A 150 0.31 10.60 2.69
C LEU A 150 -0.67 10.96 3.81
N LYS A 151 -0.45 10.47 5.04
CA LYS A 151 -1.34 10.70 6.19
C LYS A 151 -2.76 10.18 5.98
N LYS A 152 -2.90 9.09 5.22
CA LYS A 152 -4.17 8.42 4.95
C LYS A 152 -4.29 7.12 5.74
N GLY A 153 -5.54 6.70 5.95
CA GLY A 153 -5.82 5.42 6.55
C GLY A 153 -5.67 4.26 5.57
N SER A 154 -5.40 3.09 6.10
CA SER A 154 -5.35 1.84 5.34
C SER A 154 -6.10 0.74 6.07
N ILE A 155 -6.82 -0.10 5.32
CA ILE A 155 -7.39 -1.35 5.81
C ILE A 155 -6.67 -2.47 5.09
N ASN A 156 -5.79 -3.16 5.83
CA ASN A 156 -5.04 -4.31 5.34
C ASN A 156 -5.86 -5.58 5.60
N VAL A 157 -6.25 -6.27 4.54
CA VAL A 157 -7.13 -7.44 4.61
C VAL A 157 -6.34 -8.71 4.32
N GLY A 158 -6.39 -9.66 5.25
CA GLY A 158 -5.69 -10.95 5.10
C GLY A 158 -4.23 -10.91 5.52
N LEU A 159 -3.47 -11.90 5.07
CA LEU A 159 -2.14 -12.21 5.60
C LEU A 159 -0.98 -11.80 4.68
N ARG A 160 -1.25 -11.30 3.46
CA ARG A 160 -0.22 -10.99 2.46
C ARG A 160 0.86 -10.03 2.98
N GLN A 161 0.51 -9.13 3.90
CA GLN A 161 1.42 -8.15 4.47
C GLN A 161 1.92 -8.54 5.87
N LYS A 162 1.61 -9.75 6.37
CA LYS A 162 2.02 -10.23 7.69
C LYS A 162 3.55 -10.14 7.87
N GLY A 163 3.99 -9.67 9.02
CA GLY A 163 5.40 -9.52 9.37
C GLY A 163 6.07 -8.25 8.84
N ARG A 164 5.37 -7.42 8.09
CA ARG A 164 5.85 -6.10 7.70
C ARG A 164 5.63 -5.07 8.80
N ASP A 165 6.51 -4.08 8.86
CA ASP A 165 6.33 -2.96 9.78
C ASP A 165 5.06 -2.17 9.43
N THR A 166 4.28 -1.82 10.45
CA THR A 166 3.03 -1.07 10.33
C THR A 166 3.04 0.15 11.26
N CYS A 167 1.98 0.96 11.21
CA CYS A 167 1.80 2.10 12.10
C CYS A 167 0.31 2.34 12.39
N GLY A 168 0.00 3.24 13.31
CA GLY A 168 -1.37 3.46 13.81
C GLY A 168 -2.42 3.97 12.80
N SER A 169 -2.04 4.18 11.53
CA SER A 169 -2.97 4.47 10.42
C SER A 169 -3.37 3.23 9.62
N VAL A 170 -2.82 2.06 9.93
CA VAL A 170 -3.16 0.77 9.32
C VAL A 170 -4.11 0.01 10.25
N ILE A 171 -5.18 -0.52 9.70
CA ILE A 171 -6.15 -1.37 10.38
C ILE A 171 -6.04 -2.75 9.75
N ASP A 172 -5.50 -3.72 10.48
CA ASP A 172 -5.46 -5.11 10.03
C ASP A 172 -6.80 -5.80 10.27
N THR A 173 -7.24 -6.60 9.31
CA THR A 173 -8.47 -7.39 9.40
C THR A 173 -8.38 -8.66 8.55
N ASP A 174 -9.15 -9.69 8.92
CA ASP A 174 -9.33 -10.88 8.12
C ASP A 174 -10.39 -10.66 7.03
N PHE A 175 -10.61 -11.67 6.17
CA PHE A 175 -11.73 -11.73 5.23
C PHE A 175 -13.05 -12.04 5.95
N ASP A 176 -13.39 -11.22 6.94
CA ASP A 176 -14.64 -11.25 7.70
C ASP A 176 -15.46 -10.00 7.40
N SER A 177 -16.72 -10.19 6.98
CA SER A 177 -17.60 -9.09 6.55
C SER A 177 -17.86 -8.07 7.66
N LYS A 178 -18.04 -8.53 8.91
CA LYS A 178 -18.32 -7.64 10.07
C LYS A 178 -17.08 -6.83 10.42
N LYS A 179 -15.89 -7.48 10.45
CA LYS A 179 -14.60 -6.83 10.74
C LYS A 179 -14.25 -5.80 9.65
N ILE A 180 -14.35 -6.17 8.36
CA ILE A 180 -14.12 -5.27 7.22
C ILE A 180 -15.07 -4.05 7.30
N TYR A 181 -16.35 -4.28 7.56
CA TYR A 181 -17.33 -3.19 7.65
C TYR A 181 -17.06 -2.26 8.85
N LYS A 182 -16.65 -2.80 9.99
CA LYS A 182 -16.21 -2.02 11.17
C LYS A 182 -14.98 -1.17 10.83
N ALA A 183 -14.00 -1.74 10.12
CA ALA A 183 -12.81 -1.01 9.67
C ALA A 183 -13.16 0.10 8.67
N LEU A 184 -14.11 -0.14 7.75
CA LEU A 184 -14.62 0.87 6.82
C LEU A 184 -15.32 2.03 7.55
N LYS A 185 -16.13 1.76 8.57
CA LYS A 185 -16.70 2.82 9.41
C LYS A 185 -15.62 3.65 10.09
N LYS A 186 -14.57 2.97 10.61
CA LYS A 186 -13.46 3.62 11.31
C LYS A 186 -12.63 4.51 10.39
N ILE A 187 -12.27 4.07 9.17
CA ILE A 187 -11.44 4.84 8.24
C ILE A 187 -12.10 6.16 7.81
N PHE A 188 -13.43 6.20 7.73
CA PHE A 188 -14.18 7.40 7.39
C PHE A 188 -14.43 8.34 8.57
N SER A 189 -14.14 7.93 9.81
CA SER A 189 -14.40 8.73 11.01
C SER A 189 -13.40 9.90 11.13
N LYS A 190 -13.89 11.06 11.62
CA LYS A 190 -13.08 12.25 11.88
C LYS A 190 -11.92 11.96 12.87
N LYS A 191 -12.22 11.17 13.92
CA LYS A 191 -11.23 10.76 14.94
C LYS A 191 -10.06 10.00 14.30
N PHE A 192 -10.33 9.00 13.47
CA PHE A 192 -9.28 8.20 12.84
C PHE A 192 -8.48 9.01 11.81
N LYS A 193 -9.13 9.83 10.98
CA LYS A 193 -8.46 10.73 10.05
C LYS A 193 -7.50 11.69 10.76
N ASN A 194 -7.90 12.25 11.89
CA ASN A 194 -7.04 13.11 12.69
C ASN A 194 -5.87 12.33 13.30
N ASN A 195 -6.09 11.09 13.73
CA ASN A 195 -4.99 10.21 14.15
C ASN A 195 -3.98 9.96 13.03
N CYS A 196 -4.45 9.65 11.81
CA CYS A 196 -3.56 9.42 10.66
C CYS A 196 -2.61 10.60 10.38
N LYS A 197 -3.04 11.85 10.63
CA LYS A 197 -2.20 13.04 10.46
C LYS A 197 -0.99 13.05 11.40
N LYS A 198 -1.14 12.50 12.62
CA LYS A 198 -0.12 12.50 13.68
C LYS A 198 0.83 11.29 13.60
N VAL A 199 0.42 10.23 12.93
CA VAL A 199 1.19 8.98 12.85
C VAL A 199 2.51 9.18 12.09
N LYS A 200 3.59 8.61 12.63
CA LYS A 200 4.89 8.50 11.96
C LYS A 200 5.00 7.14 11.27
N SER A 201 5.22 7.16 9.96
CA SER A 201 5.45 5.93 9.20
C SER A 201 6.86 5.38 9.47
N PRO A 202 7.03 4.06 9.67
CA PRO A 202 8.35 3.45 9.81
C PRO A 202 9.18 3.52 8.51
N TYR A 203 8.52 3.81 7.38
CA TYR A 203 9.12 3.86 6.05
C TYR A 203 9.60 5.25 5.64
N ILE A 204 9.54 6.24 6.55
CA ILE A 204 9.92 7.63 6.24
C ILE A 204 11.39 7.74 5.83
N GLY A 205 11.64 8.54 4.81
CA GLY A 205 12.97 8.88 4.32
C GLY A 205 12.98 10.22 3.60
N LYS A 206 14.14 10.85 3.48
CA LYS A 206 14.33 12.08 2.71
C LYS A 206 15.41 11.85 1.66
N ASN A 207 15.17 12.26 0.43
CA ASN A 207 16.11 12.15 -0.69
C ASN A 207 16.67 10.72 -0.82
N VAL A 208 15.78 9.75 -0.78
CA VAL A 208 16.15 8.32 -0.68
C VAL A 208 16.96 7.87 -1.89
N SER A 209 16.51 8.20 -3.11
CA SER A 209 17.23 7.89 -4.37
C SER A 209 18.63 8.47 -4.38
N HIS A 210 18.77 9.73 -3.94
CA HIS A 210 20.07 10.39 -3.88
C HIS A 210 21.02 9.75 -2.86
N LYS A 211 20.48 9.35 -1.70
CA LYS A 211 21.27 8.58 -0.71
C LYS A 211 21.74 7.25 -1.28
N ILE A 212 20.85 6.51 -1.95
CA ILE A 212 21.20 5.24 -2.62
C ILE A 212 22.30 5.49 -3.65
N TYR A 213 22.13 6.50 -4.51
CA TYR A 213 23.13 6.87 -5.52
C TYR A 213 24.49 7.18 -4.89
N LYS A 214 24.53 8.02 -3.84
CA LYS A 214 25.78 8.34 -3.13
C LYS A 214 26.44 7.10 -2.53
N ILE A 215 25.67 6.20 -1.94
CA ILE A 215 26.19 4.95 -1.38
C ILE A 215 26.83 4.10 -2.50
N ILE A 216 26.11 3.89 -3.60
CA ILE A 216 26.60 3.08 -4.73
C ILE A 216 27.87 3.71 -5.35
N LYS A 217 27.91 5.03 -5.48
CA LYS A 217 29.06 5.75 -6.03
C LYS A 217 30.24 5.86 -5.05
N SER A 218 30.04 5.53 -3.78
CA SER A 218 31.12 5.67 -2.77
C SER A 218 32.25 4.67 -3.04
N GLN A 219 33.51 5.10 -2.82
CA GLN A 219 34.67 4.21 -2.93
C GLN A 219 34.57 2.98 -2.02
N LYS A 220 33.88 3.13 -0.87
CA LYS A 220 33.64 2.01 0.05
C LYS A 220 32.86 0.88 -0.60
N VAL A 221 31.80 1.19 -1.38
CA VAL A 221 30.99 0.17 -2.07
C VAL A 221 31.73 -0.36 -3.30
N GLN A 222 32.43 0.50 -4.05
CA GLN A 222 33.22 0.08 -5.22
C GLN A 222 34.37 -0.86 -4.86
N LYS A 223 34.91 -0.77 -3.63
CA LYS A 223 35.95 -1.65 -3.10
C LYS A 223 35.39 -2.92 -2.42
N LEU A 224 34.06 -3.09 -2.34
CA LEU A 224 33.50 -4.31 -1.78
C LEU A 224 33.79 -5.51 -2.68
N ARG A 225 34.45 -6.52 -2.11
CA ARG A 225 34.66 -7.81 -2.79
C ARG A 225 33.35 -8.59 -2.85
N ASN A 226 33.22 -9.45 -3.86
CA ASN A 226 32.02 -10.29 -4.02
C ASN A 226 32.00 -11.50 -3.07
N ASP A 227 33.17 -11.84 -2.52
CA ASP A 227 33.31 -12.87 -1.49
C ASP A 227 32.65 -12.39 -0.18
N LYS A 228 31.45 -12.85 0.06
CA LYS A 228 30.67 -12.58 1.25
C LYS A 228 30.98 -13.60 2.33
N VAL A 229 31.40 -13.14 3.50
CA VAL A 229 31.52 -13.95 4.70
C VAL A 229 30.31 -13.69 5.60
N PHE A 230 29.80 -14.73 6.22
CA PHE A 230 28.74 -14.61 7.22
C PHE A 230 29.23 -13.77 8.40
N TYR A 231 28.40 -12.86 8.87
CA TYR A 231 28.69 -12.00 10.01
C TYR A 231 28.09 -12.59 11.28
N ASP A 232 28.94 -13.12 12.16
CA ASP A 232 28.53 -13.64 13.45
C ASP A 232 28.18 -12.50 14.43
N LEU A 233 26.99 -12.57 15.04
CA LEU A 233 26.63 -11.69 16.13
C LEU A 233 27.36 -12.14 17.40
N ARG A 234 28.16 -11.27 17.97
CA ARG A 234 28.77 -11.44 19.28
C ARG A 234 27.86 -10.94 20.39
#